data_fddcad26e2c8eed4e82f14c5bddc7d63
#
_entry.id   fddcad26e2c8eed4e82f14c5bddc7d63
#
_cell.length_a   1.000
_cell.length_b   1.000
_cell.length_c   1.000
_cell.angle_alpha   90.00
_cell.angle_beta   90.00
_cell.angle_gamma   90.00
#
_symmetry.space_group_name_H-M   'P 1'
#
loop_
_entity.id
_entity.type
_entity.pdbx_description
1 polymer ?
#
loop_
_entity_poly.entity_id
_entity_poly.type
_entity_poly.pdbx_seq_one_letter_code
_entity_poly.pdbx_strand_id
1 'polypeptide(L)'
;MTDYKIAAQQLSALVEGVPYEVANLANTSALLWQEMPDINWVGFYKMTDGALVLGPFQGKPACIRIPVGKGVCGTAVAEDAVQLVYDAEPGISHAIGSRPCRPAKLEFTLQI
;
A
#
# COMPACT_ATOMS: atom_id res chain seq x y z
N MET A 1 -3.09 16.20 13.10
CA MET A 1 -4.03 15.11 12.83
C MET A 1 -4.40 15.10 11.36
N THR A 2 -4.41 13.95 10.72
CA THR A 2 -4.70 13.86 9.29
C THR A 2 -6.18 14.13 9.02
N ASP A 3 -6.46 15.05 8.11
CA ASP A 3 -7.80 15.23 7.57
C ASP A 3 -7.95 14.33 6.33
N TYR A 4 -8.55 13.18 6.51
CA TYR A 4 -8.68 12.19 5.46
C TYR A 4 -9.54 12.65 4.28
N LYS A 5 -10.51 13.52 4.53
CA LYS A 5 -11.35 14.07 3.47
C LYS A 5 -10.54 14.98 2.56
N ILE A 6 -9.74 15.86 3.14
CA ILE A 6 -8.86 16.75 2.40
C ILE A 6 -7.79 15.93 1.66
N ALA A 7 -7.18 14.96 2.32
CA ALA A 7 -6.19 14.09 1.68
C ALA A 7 -6.78 13.35 0.48
N ALA A 8 -8.01 12.85 0.59
CA ALA A 8 -8.69 12.18 -0.52
C ALA A 8 -8.96 13.13 -1.69
N GLN A 9 -9.33 14.38 -1.40
CA GLN A 9 -9.55 15.40 -2.44
C GLN A 9 -8.24 15.76 -3.13
N GLN A 10 -7.15 15.91 -2.38
CA GLN A 10 -5.83 16.19 -2.93
C GLN A 10 -5.36 15.05 -3.81
N LEU A 11 -5.56 13.81 -3.36
CA LEU A 11 -5.20 12.63 -4.14
C LEU A 11 -5.98 12.55 -5.45
N SER A 12 -7.28 12.78 -5.39
CA SER A 12 -8.14 12.78 -6.57
C SER A 12 -7.66 13.80 -7.61
N ALA A 13 -7.34 15.01 -7.16
CA ALA A 13 -6.81 16.05 -8.04
C ALA A 13 -5.45 15.69 -8.64
N LEU A 14 -4.61 15.02 -7.85
CA LEU A 14 -3.24 14.67 -8.26
C LEU A 14 -3.21 13.63 -9.38
N VAL A 15 -4.14 12.68 -9.36
CA VAL A 15 -4.17 11.57 -10.33
C VAL A 15 -5.16 11.78 -11.47
N GLU A 16 -6.01 12.80 -11.39
CA GLU A 16 -7.04 13.06 -12.39
C GLU A 16 -6.42 13.28 -13.77
N GLY A 17 -6.89 12.54 -14.75
CA GLY A 17 -6.45 12.67 -16.14
C GLY A 17 -5.03 12.19 -16.41
N VAL A 18 -4.34 11.61 -15.44
CA VAL A 18 -2.98 11.09 -15.62
C VAL A 18 -3.04 9.61 -15.99
N PRO A 19 -2.58 9.23 -17.22
CA PRO A 19 -2.70 7.85 -17.66
C PRO A 19 -1.54 6.94 -17.25
N TYR A 20 -0.59 7.43 -16.47
CA TYR A 20 0.62 6.70 -16.13
C TYR A 20 0.48 6.05 -14.76
N GLU A 21 0.38 4.71 -14.74
CA GLU A 21 0.19 3.95 -13.50
C GLU A 21 1.30 4.20 -12.48
N VAL A 22 2.55 4.05 -12.90
CA VAL A 22 3.69 4.21 -11.98
C VAL A 22 3.71 5.60 -11.35
N ALA A 23 3.47 6.63 -12.15
CA ALA A 23 3.42 8.01 -11.68
C ALA A 23 2.30 8.20 -10.65
N ASN A 24 1.12 7.64 -10.91
CA ASN A 24 -0.02 7.73 -10.00
C ASN A 24 0.25 7.00 -8.68
N LEU A 25 0.84 5.82 -8.74
CA LEU A 25 1.18 5.06 -7.54
C LEU A 25 2.27 5.75 -6.72
N ALA A 26 3.28 6.30 -7.40
CA ALA A 26 4.36 7.03 -6.75
C ALA A 26 3.84 8.30 -6.05
N ASN A 27 3.02 9.09 -6.74
CA ASN A 27 2.44 10.30 -6.17
C ASN A 27 1.45 10.01 -5.06
N THR A 28 0.69 8.93 -5.16
CA THR A 28 -0.21 8.50 -4.08
C THR A 28 0.60 8.16 -2.83
N SER A 29 1.66 7.39 -2.99
CA SER A 29 2.53 7.04 -1.86
C SER A 29 3.17 8.28 -1.24
N ALA A 30 3.64 9.20 -2.06
CA ALA A 30 4.27 10.43 -1.60
C ALA A 30 3.27 11.33 -0.84
N LEU A 31 2.06 11.49 -1.36
CA LEU A 31 1.04 12.30 -0.72
C LEU A 31 0.64 11.72 0.65
N LEU A 32 0.39 10.43 0.71
CA LEU A 32 0.03 9.77 1.98
C LEU A 32 1.17 9.85 2.98
N TRP A 33 2.41 9.69 2.54
CA TRP A 33 3.58 9.88 3.39
C TRP A 33 3.63 11.28 3.99
N GLN A 34 3.33 12.30 3.18
CA GLN A 34 3.32 13.68 3.60
C GLN A 34 2.18 13.98 4.58
N GLU A 35 0.98 13.47 4.31
CA GLU A 35 -0.22 13.82 5.07
C GLU A 35 -0.48 12.96 6.31
N MET A 36 0.21 11.83 6.43
CA MET A 36 0.02 10.90 7.54
C MET A 36 1.33 10.74 8.34
N PRO A 37 1.54 11.60 9.34
CA PRO A 37 2.84 11.64 10.04
C PRO A 37 3.14 10.39 10.88
N ASP A 38 2.13 9.61 11.23
CA ASP A 38 2.31 8.44 12.10
C ASP A 38 2.65 7.16 11.35
N ILE A 39 2.69 7.18 10.02
CA ILE A 39 3.02 5.98 9.25
C ILE A 39 4.54 5.86 9.08
N ASN A 40 5.01 4.62 8.99
CA ASN A 40 6.41 4.32 8.72
C ASN A 40 6.65 3.66 7.38
N TRP A 41 5.58 3.29 6.67
CA TRP A 41 5.64 2.73 5.33
C TRP A 41 4.28 2.84 4.65
N VAL A 42 4.28 3.18 3.37
CA VAL A 42 3.08 3.22 2.54
C VAL A 42 3.47 2.94 1.10
N GLY A 43 2.74 2.07 0.45
CA GLY A 43 3.07 1.74 -0.93
C GLY A 43 2.22 0.65 -1.55
N PHE A 44 2.69 0.18 -2.68
CA PHE A 44 1.96 -0.74 -3.53
C PHE A 44 2.81 -1.95 -3.90
N TYR A 45 2.17 -3.09 -3.95
CA TYR A 45 2.68 -4.30 -4.58
C TYR A 45 1.82 -4.61 -5.78
N LYS A 46 2.44 -5.05 -6.86
CA LYS A 46 1.73 -5.40 -8.09
C LYS A 46 1.85 -6.90 -8.35
N MET A 47 0.73 -7.54 -8.69
CA MET A 47 0.75 -8.93 -9.13
C MET A 47 1.49 -9.05 -10.46
N THR A 48 2.59 -9.81 -10.43
CA THR A 48 3.45 -10.02 -11.58
C THR A 48 3.89 -11.49 -11.58
N ASP A 49 3.57 -12.21 -12.62
CA ASP A 49 3.94 -13.62 -12.76
C ASP A 49 3.55 -14.48 -11.54
N GLY A 50 2.33 -14.26 -11.03
CA GLY A 50 1.77 -15.07 -9.94
C GLY A 50 2.24 -14.71 -8.53
N ALA A 51 2.97 -13.62 -8.36
CA ALA A 51 3.42 -13.15 -7.05
C ALA A 51 3.29 -11.62 -6.96
N LEU A 52 3.34 -11.12 -5.73
CA LEU A 52 3.38 -9.69 -5.49
C LEU A 52 4.82 -9.19 -5.65
N VAL A 53 5.01 -8.18 -6.48
CA VAL A 53 6.30 -7.53 -6.69
C VAL A 53 6.20 -6.09 -6.22
N LEU A 54 7.23 -5.65 -5.50
CA LEU A 54 7.30 -4.31 -4.94
C LEU A 54 7.14 -3.24 -6.03
N GLY A 55 6.19 -2.35 -5.82
CA GLY A 55 5.94 -1.17 -6.64
C GLY A 55 6.37 0.11 -5.93
N PRO A 56 5.84 1.26 -6.37
CA PRO A 56 6.17 2.54 -5.75
C PRO A 56 5.77 2.60 -4.28
N PHE A 57 6.64 3.13 -3.45
CA PHE A 57 6.42 3.24 -2.00
C PHE A 57 7.24 4.37 -1.39
N GLN A 58 6.91 4.67 -0.14
CA GLN A 58 7.69 5.53 0.74
C GLN A 58 7.97 4.79 2.04
N GLY A 59 9.21 4.85 2.50
CA GLY A 59 9.66 4.16 3.71
C GLY A 59 10.95 3.40 3.48
N LYS A 60 11.26 2.47 4.38
CA LYS A 60 12.47 1.66 4.26
C LYS A 60 12.34 0.61 3.16
N PRO A 61 13.47 0.15 2.60
CA PRO A 61 13.47 -0.95 1.64
C PRO A 61 12.65 -2.14 2.15
N ALA A 62 11.93 -2.77 1.25
CA ALA A 62 10.98 -3.83 1.59
C ALA A 62 11.22 -5.09 0.76
N CYS A 63 10.48 -6.16 1.06
CA CYS A 63 10.57 -7.40 0.30
C CYS A 63 10.25 -7.14 -1.16
N ILE A 64 11.09 -7.64 -2.05
CA ILE A 64 10.94 -7.43 -3.50
C ILE A 64 9.81 -8.29 -4.06
N ARG A 65 9.66 -9.51 -3.56
CA ARG A 65 8.68 -10.47 -4.06
C ARG A 65 8.02 -11.21 -2.91
N ILE A 66 6.70 -11.23 -2.92
CA ILE A 66 5.90 -11.90 -1.89
C ILE A 66 5.00 -12.93 -2.57
N PRO A 67 5.15 -14.23 -2.27
CA PRO A 67 4.24 -15.25 -2.77
C PRO A 67 2.81 -15.03 -2.24
N VAL A 68 1.83 -15.33 -3.08
CA VAL A 68 0.42 -15.31 -2.65
C VAL A 68 0.22 -16.27 -1.48
N GLY A 69 -0.48 -15.82 -0.45
CA GLY A 69 -0.73 -16.62 0.76
C GLY A 69 0.35 -16.48 1.83
N LYS A 70 1.44 -15.76 1.58
CA LYS A 70 2.52 -15.55 2.54
C LYS A 70 2.48 -14.14 3.12
N GLY A 71 2.64 -14.05 4.44
CA GLY A 71 2.63 -12.77 5.16
C GLY A 71 1.29 -12.06 5.07
N VAL A 72 1.26 -10.81 5.51
CA VAL A 72 0.03 -10.00 5.53
C VAL A 72 -0.42 -9.69 4.10
N CYS A 73 0.50 -9.21 3.27
CA CYS A 73 0.17 -8.84 1.89
C CYS A 73 -0.26 -10.03 1.04
N GLY A 74 0.48 -11.14 1.13
CA GLY A 74 0.14 -12.36 0.40
C GLY A 74 -1.20 -12.94 0.85
N THR A 75 -1.51 -12.86 2.13
CA THR A 75 -2.79 -13.30 2.69
C THR A 75 -3.93 -12.41 2.21
N ALA A 76 -3.73 -11.09 2.18
CA ALA A 76 -4.75 -10.16 1.69
C ALA A 76 -5.14 -10.48 0.25
N VAL A 77 -4.17 -10.79 -0.59
CA VAL A 77 -4.45 -11.17 -1.99
C VAL A 77 -5.14 -12.52 -2.07
N ALA A 78 -4.66 -13.53 -1.34
CA ALA A 78 -5.24 -14.87 -1.35
C ALA A 78 -6.71 -14.87 -0.90
N GLU A 79 -7.04 -14.07 0.09
CA GLU A 79 -8.39 -13.98 0.64
C GLU A 79 -9.24 -12.89 -0.01
N ASP A 80 -8.65 -12.06 -0.86
CA ASP A 80 -9.30 -10.88 -1.47
C ASP A 80 -9.96 -10.01 -0.40
N ALA A 81 -9.26 -9.75 0.68
CA ALA A 81 -9.81 -9.07 1.85
C ALA A 81 -8.75 -8.20 2.52
N VAL A 82 -9.22 -7.11 3.13
CA VAL A 82 -8.38 -6.25 3.97
C VAL A 82 -7.86 -7.06 5.16
N GLN A 83 -6.57 -6.97 5.38
CA GLN A 83 -5.92 -7.53 6.56
C GLN A 83 -5.57 -6.39 7.50
N LEU A 84 -6.14 -6.43 8.70
CA LEU A 84 -5.83 -5.48 9.75
C LEU A 84 -5.04 -6.23 10.82
N VAL A 85 -3.76 -5.91 10.96
CA VAL A 85 -2.88 -6.60 11.88
C VAL A 85 -2.39 -5.62 12.94
N TYR A 86 -2.67 -5.95 14.19
CA TYR A 86 -2.16 -5.20 15.33
C TYR A 86 -0.81 -5.78 15.75
N ASP A 87 0.06 -4.91 16.23
CA ASP A 87 1.35 -5.35 16.74
C ASP A 87 1.18 -6.15 18.02
N ALA A 88 1.48 -7.43 17.93
CA ALA A 88 1.47 -8.32 19.07
C ALA A 88 2.88 -8.72 19.52
N GLU A 89 3.90 -8.50 18.67
CA GLU A 89 5.25 -8.96 18.94
C GLU A 89 6.31 -7.97 18.47
N PRO A 90 7.40 -7.77 19.24
CA PRO A 90 8.50 -6.91 18.83
C PRO A 90 9.12 -7.39 17.51
N GLY A 91 9.37 -6.46 16.60
CA GLY A 91 10.04 -6.74 15.34
C GLY A 91 9.12 -7.12 14.18
N ILE A 92 7.82 -7.24 14.42
CA ILE A 92 6.86 -7.45 13.36
C ILE A 92 6.39 -6.10 12.85
N SER A 93 6.47 -5.90 11.54
CA SER A 93 5.95 -4.69 10.90
C SER A 93 4.43 -4.66 11.02
N HIS A 94 3.92 -3.51 11.48
CA HIS A 94 2.48 -3.31 11.60
C HIS A 94 1.92 -2.95 10.23
N ALA A 95 1.05 -3.79 9.71
CA ALA A 95 0.29 -3.43 8.54
C ALA A 95 -1.13 -3.11 8.97
N ILE A 96 -1.54 -1.86 8.76
CA ILE A 96 -2.93 -1.47 8.90
C ILE A 96 -3.47 -1.27 7.48
N GLY A 97 -4.35 -2.17 7.10
CA GLY A 97 -5.03 -2.05 5.82
C GLY A 97 -4.20 -2.44 4.61
N SER A 98 -3.89 -3.72 4.48
CA SER A 98 -3.54 -4.28 3.18
C SER A 98 -4.83 -4.61 2.46
N ARG A 99 -5.03 -4.03 1.30
CA ARG A 99 -6.24 -4.24 0.51
C ARG A 99 -5.90 -4.46 -0.96
N PRO A 100 -6.43 -5.52 -1.57
CA PRO A 100 -6.34 -5.64 -3.02
C PRO A 100 -7.04 -4.47 -3.69
N CYS A 101 -6.34 -3.78 -4.58
CA CYS A 101 -6.93 -2.74 -5.41
C CYS A 101 -7.54 -3.37 -6.65
N ARG A 102 -8.66 -2.86 -7.08
CA ARG A 102 -9.29 -3.38 -8.30
C ARG A 102 -8.80 -2.63 -9.55
N PRO A 103 -8.56 -3.32 -10.66
CA PRO A 103 -8.61 -4.78 -10.81
C PRO A 103 -7.55 -5.46 -9.96
N ALA A 104 -7.76 -6.71 -9.56
CA ALA A 104 -7.02 -7.46 -8.54
C ALA A 104 -5.54 -7.71 -8.89
N LYS A 105 -4.84 -6.70 -9.38
CA LYS A 105 -3.43 -6.73 -9.77
C LYS A 105 -2.54 -5.87 -8.91
N LEU A 106 -3.15 -5.07 -8.04
CA LEU A 106 -2.43 -4.16 -7.15
C LEU A 106 -2.86 -4.40 -5.71
N GLU A 107 -1.94 -4.19 -4.81
CA GLU A 107 -2.19 -4.18 -3.39
C GLU A 107 -1.64 -2.90 -2.79
N PHE A 108 -2.44 -2.24 -1.96
CA PHE A 108 -2.02 -1.10 -1.17
C PHE A 108 -1.68 -1.54 0.24
N THR A 109 -0.54 -1.12 0.75
CA THR A 109 -0.07 -1.44 2.11
C THR A 109 0.29 -0.18 2.85
N LEU A 110 -0.21 -0.10 4.08
CA LEU A 110 0.09 0.98 5.00
C LEU A 110 0.61 0.37 6.30
N GLN A 111 1.70 0.91 6.83
CA GLN A 111 2.28 0.48 8.11
C GLN A 111 2.44 1.69 9.02
N ILE A 112 2.09 1.49 10.26
CA ILE A 112 2.21 2.49 11.32
C ILE A 112 3.32 2.12 12.30
#